data_b1adc686b0bf4cb82f64b0dd0018556e
#
_entry.id   b1adc686b0bf4cb82f64b0dd0018556e
#
_cell.length_a   1.000
_cell.length_b   1.000
_cell.length_c   1.000
_cell.angle_alpha   90.00
_cell.angle_beta   90.00
_cell.angle_gamma   90.00
#
_symmetry.space_group_name_H-M   'P 1'
#
loop_
_entity.id
_entity.type
_entity.pdbx_description
1 polymer ?
#
loop_
_entity_poly.entity_id
_entity_poly.type
_entity_poly.pdbx_seq_one_letter_code
_entity_poly.pdbx_strand_id
1 'polypeptide(L)'
;MKKLIYLFLLLFTFGLNAQVGINTNTPDSSSIVDVFASDKGISFPKIALTGITDDVTIPNPQISLIVFNTNDALVGGVGYYYWTGLKWDFLFTDLNGFLLDNLTKYYSKTNTVKQDFTPGQFSNTLSPIGSVLTGNNWRVLDDLTMNVVVDRAVNQTIFTVTGMAQANNTSQGGTVQSVIGIFVDDILVDIKPVSTPMVENCSYRPFTVYGTTNNLSAGSHTVKIAIKNLTSSSNVNITWGGKNTVGTTCSGTSNHLNDFEARMSAVTLINQPFNF
;
A
#
# COMPACT_ATOMS: atom_id res chain seq x y z
N MET A 1 50.26 34.38 56.72
CA MET A 1 49.91 32.95 56.57
C MET A 1 48.45 32.74 56.30
N LYS A 2 47.50 33.31 57.05
CA LYS A 2 46.04 33.09 56.78
C LYS A 2 45.56 33.49 55.37
N LYS A 3 46.03 34.58 54.77
CA LYS A 3 45.64 35.01 53.42
C LYS A 3 46.18 34.07 52.31
N LEU A 4 47.30 33.39 52.53
CA LEU A 4 47.87 32.42 51.60
C LEU A 4 47.03 31.12 51.57
N ILE A 5 46.52 30.74 52.74
CA ILE A 5 45.56 29.56 52.83
C ILE A 5 44.28 29.81 52.09
N TYR A 6 43.73 31.01 52.19
CA TYR A 6 42.51 31.36 51.45
C TYR A 6 42.74 31.37 49.92
N LEU A 7 43.90 31.85 49.48
CA LEU A 7 44.29 31.83 48.07
C LEU A 7 44.50 30.40 47.55
N PHE A 8 45.05 29.52 48.38
CA PHE A 8 45.21 28.10 48.03
C PHE A 8 43.89 27.36 48.00
N LEU A 9 42.92 27.62 48.90
CA LEU A 9 41.57 27.07 48.86
C LEU A 9 40.77 27.56 47.63
N LEU A 10 40.96 28.82 47.23
CA LEU A 10 40.27 29.39 46.06
C LEU A 10 40.78 28.75 44.74
N LEU A 11 42.05 28.39 44.66
CA LEU A 11 42.63 27.72 43.48
C LEU A 11 42.17 26.28 43.32
N PHE A 12 41.69 25.62 44.37
CA PHE A 12 41.22 24.25 44.34
C PHE A 12 39.78 24.11 43.78
N THR A 13 39.04 25.21 43.62
CA THR A 13 37.66 25.20 43.15
C THR A 13 37.51 25.27 41.61
N PHE A 14 38.61 25.46 40.86
CA PHE A 14 38.55 25.69 39.39
C PHE A 14 38.80 24.45 38.55
N GLY A 15 38.61 23.22 39.05
CA GLY A 15 38.95 22.03 38.28
C GLY A 15 38.00 20.84 38.36
N LEU A 16 36.78 21.01 38.85
CA LEU A 16 35.86 19.88 38.98
C LEU A 16 35.01 19.73 37.71
N ASN A 17 35.54 19.04 36.72
CA ASN A 17 34.71 18.45 35.67
C ASN A 17 34.02 17.24 36.31
N ALA A 18 32.70 17.32 36.52
CA ALA A 18 31.88 16.24 37.10
C ALA A 18 31.43 15.23 36.06
N GLN A 19 32.34 14.74 35.25
CA GLN A 19 32.05 13.58 34.36
C GLN A 19 32.04 12.30 35.20
N VAL A 20 31.04 11.46 34.98
CA VAL A 20 30.92 10.16 35.65
C VAL A 20 31.41 9.06 34.72
N GLY A 21 32.59 8.53 35.02
CA GLY A 21 33.09 7.32 34.36
C GLY A 21 32.73 6.10 35.20
N ILE A 22 32.05 5.14 34.60
CA ILE A 22 31.81 3.84 35.22
C ILE A 22 32.75 2.84 34.57
N ASN A 23 33.68 2.30 35.36
CA ASN A 23 34.74 1.39 34.91
C ASN A 23 35.67 1.97 33.83
N THR A 24 35.78 3.32 33.77
CA THR A 24 36.76 4.07 32.97
C THR A 24 37.33 5.23 33.77
N ASN A 25 38.65 5.44 33.66
CA ASN A 25 39.34 6.57 34.25
C ASN A 25 39.54 7.75 33.28
N THR A 26 39.15 7.54 32.02
CA THR A 26 39.25 8.51 30.93
C THR A 26 37.90 8.58 30.21
N PRO A 27 36.87 9.17 30.84
CA PRO A 27 35.57 9.34 30.16
C PRO A 27 35.72 10.18 28.89
N ASP A 28 34.95 9.87 27.86
CA ASP A 28 34.92 10.67 26.63
C ASP A 28 34.46 12.10 26.95
N SER A 29 35.19 13.08 26.43
CA SER A 29 34.95 14.51 26.72
C SER A 29 33.60 15.02 26.28
N SER A 30 32.88 14.29 25.40
CA SER A 30 31.53 14.61 24.92
C SER A 30 30.44 14.01 25.79
N SER A 31 30.77 13.14 26.76
CA SER A 31 29.78 12.47 27.61
C SER A 31 29.77 12.98 29.03
N ILE A 32 28.61 13.08 29.65
CA ILE A 32 28.46 13.31 31.12
C ILE A 32 28.60 11.99 31.88
N VAL A 33 28.10 10.89 31.28
CA VAL A 33 28.24 9.53 31.81
C VAL A 33 28.88 8.67 30.75
N ASP A 34 30.01 8.08 31.03
CA ASP A 34 30.70 7.13 30.17
C ASP A 34 30.78 5.77 30.89
N VAL A 35 30.26 4.73 30.25
CA VAL A 35 30.19 3.38 30.81
C VAL A 35 31.03 2.45 29.94
N PHE A 36 32.11 1.93 30.44
CA PHE A 36 32.98 0.99 29.74
C PHE A 36 32.90 -0.40 30.34
N ALA A 37 32.61 -1.40 29.51
CA ALA A 37 32.67 -2.81 29.89
C ALA A 37 32.93 -3.68 28.66
N SER A 38 33.66 -4.78 28.83
CA SER A 38 33.86 -5.79 27.77
C SER A 38 32.88 -6.94 27.83
N ASP A 39 32.19 -7.12 28.95
CA ASP A 39 31.33 -8.29 29.24
C ASP A 39 29.99 -7.96 29.95
N LYS A 40 29.67 -6.67 30.08
CA LYS A 40 28.49 -6.17 30.78
C LYS A 40 27.79 -5.08 29.98
N GLY A 41 26.49 -4.98 30.12
CA GLY A 41 25.66 -3.92 29.53
C GLY A 41 24.99 -3.04 30.58
N ILE A 42 24.15 -2.12 30.13
CA ILE A 42 23.34 -1.28 31.00
C ILE A 42 21.91 -1.89 31.03
N SER A 43 21.37 -2.13 32.23
CA SER A 43 19.99 -2.54 32.43
C SER A 43 19.18 -1.32 32.83
N PHE A 44 18.22 -0.97 31.98
CA PHE A 44 17.28 0.12 32.29
C PHE A 44 16.13 -0.39 33.16
N PRO A 45 15.41 0.51 33.87
CA PRO A 45 14.24 0.15 34.65
C PRO A 45 13.21 -0.62 33.82
N LYS A 46 12.74 -1.76 34.36
CA LYS A 46 11.70 -2.59 33.72
C LYS A 46 10.34 -2.12 34.19
N ILE A 47 9.54 -1.62 33.30
CA ILE A 47 8.22 -0.99 33.57
C ILE A 47 7.16 -1.67 32.70
N ALA A 48 6.02 -2.00 33.28
CA ALA A 48 4.85 -2.43 32.53
C ALA A 48 4.00 -1.19 32.16
N LEU A 49 4.29 -0.58 31.02
CA LEU A 49 3.50 0.55 30.53
C LEU A 49 2.07 0.07 30.21
N THR A 50 1.07 0.86 30.58
CA THR A 50 -0.35 0.53 30.33
C THR A 50 -0.84 0.98 28.97
N GLY A 51 -0.13 1.88 28.29
CA GLY A 51 -0.44 2.40 26.97
C GLY A 51 0.66 3.32 26.45
N ILE A 52 0.57 3.72 25.19
CA ILE A 52 1.55 4.64 24.60
C ILE A 52 1.48 6.04 25.20
N THR A 53 0.35 6.45 25.78
CA THR A 53 0.16 7.75 26.44
C THR A 53 0.22 7.64 27.97
N ASP A 54 0.78 6.54 28.50
CA ASP A 54 0.85 6.29 29.94
C ASP A 54 1.81 7.28 30.61
N ASP A 55 1.24 8.26 31.28
CA ASP A 55 1.94 9.23 32.14
C ASP A 55 1.61 9.05 33.63
N VAL A 56 0.95 7.92 33.98
CA VAL A 56 0.52 7.55 35.32
C VAL A 56 1.52 6.60 35.96
N THR A 57 1.95 5.55 35.23
CA THR A 57 2.92 4.57 35.74
C THR A 57 4.26 5.26 36.07
N ILE A 58 4.67 6.22 35.24
CA ILE A 58 5.78 7.14 35.54
C ILE A 58 5.21 8.55 35.49
N PRO A 59 4.95 9.19 36.64
CA PRO A 59 4.34 10.51 36.65
C PRO A 59 5.26 11.58 36.06
N ASN A 60 4.72 12.39 35.14
CA ASN A 60 5.42 13.48 34.46
C ASN A 60 6.76 13.05 33.85
N PRO A 61 6.80 12.04 32.97
CA PRO A 61 8.05 11.54 32.43
C PRO A 61 8.77 12.63 31.65
N GLN A 62 10.09 12.74 31.86
CA GLN A 62 10.93 13.69 31.13
C GLN A 62 11.11 13.24 29.66
N ILE A 63 11.16 14.20 28.75
CA ILE A 63 11.47 13.93 27.35
C ILE A 63 12.80 13.17 27.27
N SER A 64 12.84 12.13 26.42
CA SER A 64 13.98 11.22 26.25
C SER A 64 14.23 10.25 27.42
N LEU A 65 13.35 10.18 28.41
CA LEU A 65 13.41 9.15 29.44
C LEU A 65 13.29 7.76 28.81
N ILE A 66 14.26 6.87 29.06
CA ILE A 66 14.30 5.51 28.49
C ILE A 66 13.91 4.49 29.56
N VAL A 67 13.05 3.54 29.20
CA VAL A 67 12.66 2.38 30.02
C VAL A 67 12.64 1.10 29.18
N PHE A 68 12.69 -0.04 29.85
CA PHE A 68 12.40 -1.33 29.22
C PHE A 68 10.95 -1.73 29.54
N ASN A 69 10.07 -1.61 28.56
CA ASN A 69 8.67 -2.01 28.69
C ASN A 69 8.53 -3.53 28.73
N THR A 70 7.73 -4.04 29.68
CA THR A 70 7.45 -5.47 29.84
C THR A 70 6.05 -5.88 29.40
N ASN A 71 5.21 -4.92 29.00
CA ASN A 71 3.86 -5.18 28.48
C ASN A 71 3.92 -5.50 26.98
N ASP A 72 3.55 -6.72 26.60
CA ASP A 72 3.55 -7.22 25.22
C ASP A 72 2.33 -6.74 24.41
N ALA A 73 1.31 -6.17 25.04
CA ALA A 73 0.12 -5.65 24.38
C ALA A 73 0.34 -4.30 23.68
N LEU A 74 1.45 -3.59 23.95
CA LEU A 74 1.79 -2.37 23.23
C LEU A 74 2.26 -2.70 21.80
N VAL A 75 2.07 -1.76 20.90
CA VAL A 75 2.41 -1.89 19.48
C VAL A 75 3.86 -2.35 19.24
N GLY A 76 4.83 -1.81 20.00
CA GLY A 76 6.23 -2.22 19.92
C GLY A 76 6.56 -3.49 20.72
N GLY A 77 5.56 -4.05 21.44
CA GLY A 77 5.76 -5.23 22.31
C GLY A 77 6.65 -4.96 23.50
N VAL A 78 7.32 -6.02 23.97
CA VAL A 78 8.35 -5.94 25.00
C VAL A 78 9.62 -5.37 24.37
N GLY A 79 10.19 -4.31 24.98
CA GLY A 79 11.40 -3.67 24.47
C GLY A 79 11.69 -2.31 25.07
N TYR A 80 12.66 -1.61 24.48
CA TYR A 80 13.03 -0.28 24.93
C TYR A 80 12.07 0.77 24.39
N TYR A 81 11.62 1.65 25.30
CA TYR A 81 10.76 2.78 25.00
C TYR A 81 11.36 4.06 25.53
N TYR A 82 11.08 5.18 24.85
CA TYR A 82 11.47 6.51 25.31
C TYR A 82 10.27 7.46 25.24
N TRP A 83 10.23 8.42 26.17
CA TRP A 83 9.17 9.43 26.23
C TRP A 83 9.48 10.58 25.26
N THR A 84 8.52 10.88 24.37
CA THR A 84 8.65 11.99 23.40
C THR A 84 8.20 13.34 23.92
N GLY A 85 7.57 13.37 25.10
CA GLY A 85 6.86 14.51 25.67
C GLY A 85 5.34 14.40 25.51
N LEU A 86 4.86 13.51 24.67
CA LEU A 86 3.43 13.26 24.40
C LEU A 86 3.08 11.76 24.52
N LYS A 87 3.97 10.90 24.16
CA LYS A 87 3.78 9.45 24.14
C LYS A 87 5.09 8.70 24.31
N TRP A 88 4.97 7.40 24.62
CA TRP A 88 6.06 6.44 24.58
C TRP A 88 6.22 5.92 23.15
N ASP A 89 7.37 6.18 22.54
CA ASP A 89 7.81 5.54 21.31
C ASP A 89 8.83 4.45 21.62
N PHE A 90 8.84 3.38 20.83
CA PHE A 90 9.76 2.26 21.04
C PHE A 90 10.99 2.36 20.12
N LEU A 91 12.10 1.81 20.60
CA LEU A 91 13.28 1.62 19.76
C LEU A 91 13.04 0.40 18.87
N PHE A 92 13.02 0.65 17.56
CA PHE A 92 12.81 -0.39 16.56
C PHE A 92 13.99 -1.37 16.57
N THR A 93 13.68 -2.66 16.61
CA THR A 93 14.65 -3.77 16.53
C THR A 93 14.20 -4.79 15.50
N ASP A 94 15.03 -5.77 15.18
CA ASP A 94 14.66 -6.87 14.30
C ASP A 94 13.41 -7.63 14.78
N LEU A 95 13.15 -7.66 16.08
CA LEU A 95 11.93 -8.25 16.65
C LEU A 95 10.66 -7.49 16.24
N ASN A 96 10.79 -6.23 15.86
CA ASN A 96 9.69 -5.41 15.37
C ASN A 96 9.56 -5.47 13.84
N GLY A 97 10.38 -6.28 13.15
CA GLY A 97 10.37 -6.41 11.69
C GLY A 97 8.98 -6.72 11.13
N PHE A 98 8.17 -7.52 11.87
CA PHE A 98 6.79 -7.82 11.50
C PHE A 98 5.89 -6.57 11.34
N LEU A 99 6.25 -5.44 11.97
CA LEU A 99 5.53 -4.17 11.82
C LEU A 99 5.78 -3.53 10.46
N LEU A 100 6.96 -3.78 9.87
CA LEU A 100 7.30 -3.36 8.52
C LEU A 100 6.77 -4.35 7.47
N ASP A 101 6.55 -5.59 7.87
CA ASP A 101 5.90 -6.57 7.03
C ASP A 101 4.48 -6.08 6.71
N ASN A 102 4.06 -6.30 5.49
CA ASN A 102 2.72 -5.94 5.04
C ASN A 102 2.36 -4.43 5.08
N LEU A 103 3.35 -3.51 5.17
CA LEU A 103 3.08 -2.09 4.92
C LEU A 103 2.52 -1.87 3.52
N THR A 104 2.99 -2.66 2.57
CA THR A 104 2.50 -2.67 1.20
C THR A 104 2.28 -4.12 0.76
N LYS A 105 1.08 -4.41 0.27
CA LYS A 105 0.74 -5.70 -0.33
C LYS A 105 0.52 -5.54 -1.82
N TYR A 106 0.98 -6.52 -2.58
CA TYR A 106 0.89 -6.56 -4.02
C TYR A 106 0.20 -7.84 -4.47
N TYR A 107 -0.83 -7.69 -5.28
CA TYR A 107 -1.57 -8.78 -5.91
C TYR A 107 -1.63 -8.54 -7.41
N SER A 108 -1.47 -9.58 -8.21
CA SER A 108 -1.58 -9.49 -9.66
C SER A 108 -2.24 -10.70 -10.28
N LYS A 109 -2.95 -10.48 -11.36
CA LYS A 109 -3.54 -11.50 -12.21
C LYS A 109 -3.43 -11.09 -13.67
N THR A 110 -3.29 -12.10 -14.54
CA THR A 110 -3.36 -11.93 -15.98
C THR A 110 -4.41 -12.88 -16.53
N ASN A 111 -5.24 -12.42 -17.46
CA ASN A 111 -6.28 -13.27 -18.02
C ASN A 111 -5.68 -14.36 -18.92
N THR A 112 -6.32 -15.51 -18.94
CA THR A 112 -6.03 -16.64 -19.84
C THR A 112 -7.13 -16.81 -20.88
N VAL A 113 -8.34 -16.33 -20.57
CA VAL A 113 -9.52 -16.41 -21.42
C VAL A 113 -9.93 -15.01 -21.84
N LYS A 114 -10.03 -14.79 -23.14
CA LYS A 114 -10.55 -13.54 -23.72
C LYS A 114 -12.05 -13.40 -23.51
N GLN A 115 -12.55 -12.17 -23.58
CA GLN A 115 -13.97 -11.86 -23.56
C GLN A 115 -14.40 -11.24 -24.89
N ASP A 116 -15.27 -11.94 -25.60
CA ASP A 116 -15.87 -11.48 -26.85
C ASP A 116 -17.26 -10.85 -26.60
N PHE A 117 -17.44 -9.65 -27.12
CA PHE A 117 -18.76 -8.98 -27.16
C PHE A 117 -19.22 -8.88 -28.59
N THR A 118 -20.44 -9.34 -28.82
CA THR A 118 -21.15 -9.25 -30.12
C THR A 118 -22.12 -8.07 -30.13
N PRO A 119 -22.62 -7.65 -31.30
CA PRO A 119 -23.71 -6.69 -31.40
C PRO A 119 -24.91 -7.07 -30.52
N GLY A 120 -25.46 -6.08 -29.82
CA GLY A 120 -26.53 -6.30 -28.85
C GLY A 120 -26.07 -6.49 -27.38
N GLN A 121 -24.78 -6.69 -27.14
CA GLN A 121 -24.20 -6.78 -25.78
C GLN A 121 -23.66 -5.43 -25.31
N PHE A 122 -24.33 -4.35 -25.68
CA PHE A 122 -23.94 -2.97 -25.32
C PHE A 122 -25.04 -2.35 -24.46
N SER A 123 -24.65 -1.39 -23.64
CA SER A 123 -25.53 -0.69 -22.71
C SER A 123 -25.18 0.79 -22.64
N ASN A 124 -26.17 1.65 -22.67
CA ASN A 124 -26.00 3.10 -22.50
C ASN A 124 -26.01 3.55 -21.03
N THR A 125 -26.29 2.63 -20.11
CA THR A 125 -26.43 3.00 -18.71
C THR A 125 -25.08 2.98 -18.02
N LEU A 126 -24.64 4.13 -17.54
CA LEU A 126 -23.50 4.23 -16.63
C LEU A 126 -23.97 3.96 -15.20
N SER A 127 -23.16 3.22 -14.45
CA SER A 127 -23.42 2.93 -13.05
C SER A 127 -22.65 3.95 -12.20
N PRO A 128 -23.30 4.63 -11.24
CA PRO A 128 -22.58 5.49 -10.31
C PRO A 128 -21.69 4.67 -9.36
N ILE A 129 -20.66 5.30 -8.82
CA ILE A 129 -19.83 4.71 -7.75
C ILE A 129 -20.75 4.28 -6.59
N GLY A 130 -20.46 3.12 -5.99
CA GLY A 130 -21.31 2.49 -4.97
C GLY A 130 -22.38 1.54 -5.54
N SER A 131 -22.54 1.46 -6.86
CA SER A 131 -23.48 0.51 -7.47
C SER A 131 -23.04 -0.93 -7.28
N VAL A 132 -23.99 -1.84 -7.11
CA VAL A 132 -23.72 -3.28 -7.08
C VAL A 132 -23.40 -3.82 -8.48
N LEU A 133 -22.57 -4.84 -8.52
CA LEU A 133 -22.13 -5.49 -9.76
C LEU A 133 -23.31 -6.12 -10.54
N THR A 134 -24.22 -6.79 -9.84
CA THR A 134 -25.33 -7.52 -10.44
C THR A 134 -26.40 -6.58 -11.00
N GLY A 135 -27.05 -7.00 -12.10
CA GLY A 135 -28.20 -6.28 -12.69
C GLY A 135 -27.83 -5.06 -13.55
N ASN A 136 -26.52 -4.74 -13.70
CA ASN A 136 -26.08 -3.52 -14.37
C ASN A 136 -25.32 -3.78 -15.69
N ASN A 137 -25.50 -4.92 -16.31
CA ASN A 137 -24.89 -5.32 -17.60
C ASN A 137 -23.34 -5.27 -17.58
N TRP A 138 -22.72 -5.45 -16.43
CA TRP A 138 -21.30 -5.65 -16.32
C TRP A 138 -20.91 -7.08 -16.69
N ARG A 139 -19.81 -7.24 -17.38
CA ARG A 139 -19.19 -8.54 -17.63
C ARG A 139 -17.88 -8.63 -16.87
N VAL A 140 -17.84 -9.51 -15.90
CA VAL A 140 -16.64 -9.75 -15.09
C VAL A 140 -15.60 -10.49 -15.92
N LEU A 141 -14.35 -10.12 -15.74
CA LEU A 141 -13.18 -10.86 -16.20
C LEU A 141 -12.74 -11.79 -15.08
N ASP A 142 -13.28 -13.01 -15.07
CA ASP A 142 -13.12 -13.94 -13.95
C ASP A 142 -11.64 -14.23 -13.63
N ASP A 143 -10.81 -14.36 -14.66
CA ASP A 143 -9.36 -14.57 -14.52
C ASP A 143 -8.63 -13.41 -13.81
N LEU A 144 -9.20 -12.22 -13.80
CA LEU A 144 -8.65 -11.05 -13.12
C LEU A 144 -9.23 -10.86 -11.72
N THR A 145 -10.07 -11.78 -11.25
CA THR A 145 -10.58 -11.74 -9.87
C THR A 145 -9.46 -12.07 -8.88
N MET A 146 -9.29 -11.24 -7.87
CA MET A 146 -8.26 -11.38 -6.84
C MET A 146 -8.87 -11.38 -5.45
N ASN A 147 -8.46 -12.32 -4.61
CA ASN A 147 -8.70 -12.22 -3.18
C ASN A 147 -7.52 -11.49 -2.55
N VAL A 148 -7.79 -10.39 -1.88
CA VAL A 148 -6.81 -9.53 -1.25
C VAL A 148 -7.06 -9.47 0.26
N VAL A 149 -6.02 -9.26 1.05
CA VAL A 149 -6.14 -9.15 2.51
C VAL A 149 -5.63 -7.78 2.93
N VAL A 150 -6.48 -7.05 3.62
CA VAL A 150 -6.19 -5.77 4.26
C VAL A 150 -5.96 -6.03 5.75
N ASP A 151 -4.82 -5.61 6.28
CA ASP A 151 -4.51 -5.83 7.71
C ASP A 151 -4.91 -4.63 8.58
N ARG A 152 -4.97 -3.43 7.98
CA ARG A 152 -5.21 -2.17 8.71
C ARG A 152 -6.29 -1.36 8.03
N ALA A 153 -7.23 -0.86 8.82
CA ALA A 153 -8.36 -0.07 8.31
C ALA A 153 -7.95 1.28 7.69
N VAL A 154 -6.80 1.83 8.12
CA VAL A 154 -6.19 2.98 7.45
C VAL A 154 -5.32 2.47 6.32
N ASN A 155 -5.79 2.61 5.09
CA ASN A 155 -5.09 2.13 3.91
C ASN A 155 -5.47 2.93 2.68
N GLN A 156 -4.62 2.85 1.66
CA GLN A 156 -4.87 3.33 0.32
C GLN A 156 -4.65 2.16 -0.65
N THR A 157 -5.65 1.86 -1.44
CA THR A 157 -5.58 0.80 -2.45
C THR A 157 -5.55 1.42 -3.83
N ILE A 158 -4.56 1.02 -4.63
CA ILE A 158 -4.37 1.44 -6.01
C ILE A 158 -4.58 0.23 -6.89
N PHE A 159 -5.40 0.41 -7.91
CA PHE A 159 -5.66 -0.59 -8.94
C PHE A 159 -5.04 -0.12 -10.25
N THR A 160 -4.35 -1.02 -10.93
CA THR A 160 -3.86 -0.79 -12.29
C THR A 160 -4.38 -1.90 -13.17
N VAL A 161 -5.06 -1.54 -14.25
CA VAL A 161 -5.53 -2.50 -15.27
C VAL A 161 -4.91 -2.11 -16.60
N THR A 162 -4.15 -3.03 -17.17
CA THR A 162 -3.52 -2.87 -18.48
C THR A 162 -4.03 -3.93 -19.43
N GLY A 163 -3.98 -3.65 -20.69
CA GLY A 163 -4.34 -4.64 -21.70
C GLY A 163 -4.69 -4.03 -23.03
N MET A 164 -5.43 -4.79 -23.81
CA MET A 164 -5.81 -4.42 -25.15
C MET A 164 -7.26 -4.79 -25.45
N ALA A 165 -7.93 -3.92 -26.19
CA ALA A 165 -9.22 -4.18 -26.81
C ALA A 165 -9.05 -4.15 -28.33
N GLN A 166 -9.60 -5.14 -29.03
CA GLN A 166 -9.60 -5.22 -30.47
C GLN A 166 -11.02 -5.21 -31.02
N ALA A 167 -11.31 -4.27 -31.90
CA ALA A 167 -12.62 -4.13 -32.55
C ALA A 167 -12.58 -4.75 -33.95
N ASN A 168 -13.60 -5.53 -34.28
CA ASN A 168 -13.84 -6.04 -35.62
C ASN A 168 -15.14 -5.41 -36.14
N ASN A 169 -15.01 -4.53 -37.10
CA ASN A 169 -16.14 -3.88 -37.75
C ASN A 169 -15.96 -3.85 -39.28
N THR A 170 -17.00 -4.21 -39.98
CA THR A 170 -17.07 -4.12 -41.45
C THR A 170 -17.43 -2.73 -41.96
N SER A 171 -17.96 -1.87 -41.10
CA SER A 171 -18.27 -0.46 -41.40
C SER A 171 -17.22 0.42 -40.80
N GLN A 172 -16.33 0.97 -41.62
CA GLN A 172 -15.24 1.81 -41.18
C GLN A 172 -15.70 3.14 -40.58
N GLY A 173 -15.04 3.57 -39.55
CA GLY A 173 -15.21 4.87 -38.91
C GLY A 173 -15.90 4.79 -37.53
N GLY A 174 -15.49 5.71 -36.66
CA GLY A 174 -16.04 5.84 -35.31
C GLY A 174 -15.17 5.22 -34.23
N THR A 175 -15.75 5.09 -33.05
CA THR A 175 -15.05 4.62 -31.84
C THR A 175 -16.00 3.80 -30.99
N VAL A 176 -15.57 2.65 -30.52
CA VAL A 176 -16.26 1.92 -29.45
C VAL A 176 -15.90 2.56 -28.13
N GLN A 177 -16.92 3.04 -27.44
CA GLN A 177 -16.81 3.54 -26.07
C GLN A 177 -17.07 2.38 -25.09
N SER A 178 -16.18 2.20 -24.15
CA SER A 178 -16.30 1.19 -23.11
C SER A 178 -15.87 1.77 -21.78
N VAL A 179 -16.23 1.10 -20.70
CA VAL A 179 -15.77 1.45 -19.36
C VAL A 179 -15.26 0.19 -18.68
N ILE A 180 -14.20 0.37 -17.91
CA ILE A 180 -13.66 -0.63 -16.99
C ILE A 180 -14.13 -0.24 -15.61
N GLY A 181 -14.87 -1.11 -14.94
CA GLY A 181 -15.29 -0.98 -13.56
C GLY A 181 -14.39 -1.81 -12.65
N ILE A 182 -14.01 -1.23 -11.54
CA ILE A 182 -13.27 -1.87 -10.47
C ILE A 182 -14.23 -2.04 -9.30
N PHE A 183 -14.41 -3.28 -8.88
CA PHE A 183 -15.31 -3.65 -7.81
C PHE A 183 -14.55 -4.24 -6.65
N VAL A 184 -14.94 -3.86 -5.45
CA VAL A 184 -14.51 -4.50 -4.22
C VAL A 184 -15.77 -5.02 -3.52
N ASP A 185 -15.80 -6.32 -3.23
CA ASP A 185 -16.95 -7.02 -2.64
C ASP A 185 -18.25 -6.74 -3.38
N ASP A 186 -18.18 -6.80 -4.71
CA ASP A 186 -19.27 -6.54 -5.64
C ASP A 186 -19.82 -5.09 -5.64
N ILE A 187 -19.13 -4.15 -5.02
CA ILE A 187 -19.47 -2.73 -5.05
C ILE A 187 -18.48 -1.98 -5.96
N LEU A 188 -19.00 -1.18 -6.88
CA LEU A 188 -18.21 -0.36 -7.80
C LEU A 188 -17.47 0.74 -7.02
N VAL A 189 -16.15 0.66 -6.97
CA VAL A 189 -15.29 1.62 -6.26
C VAL A 189 -14.65 2.63 -7.20
N ASP A 190 -14.41 2.25 -8.46
CA ASP A 190 -13.90 3.16 -9.49
C ASP A 190 -14.33 2.73 -10.89
N ILE A 191 -14.36 3.67 -11.83
CA ILE A 191 -14.77 3.46 -13.23
C ILE A 191 -13.91 4.32 -14.16
N LYS A 192 -13.39 3.74 -15.23
CA LYS A 192 -12.54 4.44 -16.20
C LYS A 192 -12.99 4.18 -17.64
N PRO A 193 -13.06 5.23 -18.48
CA PRO A 193 -13.40 5.07 -19.87
C PRO A 193 -12.23 4.50 -20.68
N VAL A 194 -12.55 3.70 -21.67
CA VAL A 194 -11.62 3.22 -22.70
C VAL A 194 -12.29 3.39 -24.06
N SER A 195 -11.61 4.03 -24.99
CA SER A 195 -12.07 4.24 -26.35
C SER A 195 -11.26 3.41 -27.33
N THR A 196 -11.89 2.55 -28.09
CA THR A 196 -11.23 1.74 -29.13
C THR A 196 -11.62 2.29 -30.51
N PRO A 197 -10.67 2.83 -31.29
CA PRO A 197 -10.96 3.35 -32.62
C PRO A 197 -11.29 2.21 -33.58
N MET A 198 -12.15 2.50 -34.56
CA MET A 198 -12.53 1.58 -35.63
C MET A 198 -12.08 2.18 -36.97
N VAL A 199 -10.77 2.41 -37.11
CA VAL A 199 -10.20 3.02 -38.33
C VAL A 199 -10.24 2.04 -39.49
N GLU A 200 -9.97 0.78 -39.17
CA GLU A 200 -9.97 -0.35 -40.11
C GLU A 200 -10.43 -1.62 -39.39
N ASN A 201 -10.60 -2.68 -40.14
CA ASN A 201 -10.88 -4.00 -39.57
C ASN A 201 -9.73 -4.42 -38.67
N CYS A 202 -10.05 -5.04 -37.54
CA CYS A 202 -9.06 -5.50 -36.56
C CYS A 202 -8.27 -4.38 -35.85
N SER A 203 -8.77 -3.16 -35.86
CA SER A 203 -8.21 -2.07 -35.09
C SER A 203 -8.14 -2.43 -33.61
N TYR A 204 -7.04 -2.12 -32.96
CA TYR A 204 -6.84 -2.37 -31.55
C TYR A 204 -6.27 -1.15 -30.85
N ARG A 205 -6.46 -1.11 -29.55
CA ARG A 205 -5.90 -0.08 -28.68
C ARG A 205 -5.41 -0.67 -27.36
N PRO A 206 -4.10 -0.54 -27.06
CA PRO A 206 -3.61 -0.80 -25.72
C PRO A 206 -4.11 0.29 -24.79
N PHE A 207 -4.36 -0.07 -23.53
CA PHE A 207 -4.77 0.88 -22.50
C PHE A 207 -4.09 0.56 -21.17
N THR A 208 -3.99 1.59 -20.34
CA THR A 208 -3.68 1.49 -18.92
C THR A 208 -4.62 2.41 -18.19
N VAL A 209 -5.34 1.86 -17.24
CA VAL A 209 -6.24 2.63 -16.37
C VAL A 209 -5.85 2.44 -14.92
N TYR A 210 -5.99 3.52 -14.15
CA TYR A 210 -5.73 3.54 -12.72
C TYR A 210 -7.01 3.83 -11.98
N GLY A 211 -7.25 3.09 -10.90
CA GLY A 211 -8.32 3.34 -9.97
C GLY A 211 -7.80 3.39 -8.55
N THR A 212 -8.54 3.99 -7.65
CA THR A 212 -8.16 4.10 -6.24
C THR A 212 -9.37 3.96 -5.33
N THR A 213 -9.13 3.40 -4.15
CA THR A 213 -10.06 3.49 -3.02
C THR A 213 -9.26 3.61 -1.73
N ASN A 214 -9.88 4.12 -0.67
CA ASN A 214 -9.23 4.33 0.62
C ASN A 214 -10.04 3.64 1.71
N ASN A 215 -9.34 3.29 2.80
CA ASN A 215 -9.92 2.83 4.05
C ASN A 215 -10.85 1.62 3.88
N LEU A 216 -10.42 0.64 3.08
CA LEU A 216 -11.04 -0.67 3.10
C LEU A 216 -10.96 -1.25 4.52
N SER A 217 -12.00 -1.91 4.98
CA SER A 217 -12.00 -2.56 6.29
C SER A 217 -10.85 -3.58 6.41
N ALA A 218 -10.36 -3.83 7.60
CA ALA A 218 -9.44 -4.95 7.79
C ALA A 218 -10.17 -6.27 7.54
N GLY A 219 -9.53 -7.18 6.82
CA GLY A 219 -10.11 -8.47 6.44
C GLY A 219 -9.81 -8.87 5.00
N SER A 220 -10.47 -9.93 4.56
CA SER A 220 -10.42 -10.40 3.18
C SER A 220 -11.43 -9.68 2.32
N HIS A 221 -10.99 -9.23 1.13
CA HIS A 221 -11.83 -8.60 0.12
C HIS A 221 -11.66 -9.29 -1.22
N THR A 222 -12.70 -9.23 -2.05
CA THR A 222 -12.64 -9.72 -3.44
C THR A 222 -12.61 -8.53 -4.39
N VAL A 223 -11.52 -8.39 -5.13
CA VAL A 223 -11.38 -7.39 -6.20
C VAL A 223 -11.78 -8.03 -7.53
N LYS A 224 -12.72 -7.41 -8.24
CA LYS A 224 -13.16 -7.84 -9.57
C LYS A 224 -12.99 -6.71 -10.58
N ILE A 225 -12.50 -7.07 -11.76
CA ILE A 225 -12.45 -6.19 -12.93
C ILE A 225 -13.59 -6.57 -13.86
N ALA A 226 -14.40 -5.61 -14.22
CA ALA A 226 -15.52 -5.84 -15.13
C ALA A 226 -15.54 -4.80 -16.25
N ILE A 227 -16.08 -5.19 -17.38
CA ILE A 227 -16.17 -4.36 -18.58
C ILE A 227 -17.65 -4.12 -18.88
N LYS A 228 -17.96 -2.92 -19.36
CA LYS A 228 -19.22 -2.59 -19.98
C LYS A 228 -18.94 -1.83 -21.27
N ASN A 229 -19.43 -2.34 -22.38
CA ASN A 229 -19.39 -1.63 -23.66
C ASN A 229 -20.60 -0.70 -23.76
N LEU A 230 -20.35 0.55 -24.11
CA LEU A 230 -21.40 1.53 -24.33
C LEU A 230 -21.83 1.47 -25.78
N THR A 231 -23.09 1.77 -26.06
CA THR A 231 -23.65 1.72 -27.40
C THR A 231 -22.95 2.73 -28.30
N SER A 232 -22.32 2.28 -29.36
CA SER A 232 -21.68 3.15 -30.35
C SER A 232 -22.08 2.89 -31.79
N SER A 233 -22.15 1.63 -32.19
CA SER A 233 -22.63 1.26 -33.53
C SER A 233 -23.16 -0.18 -33.52
N SER A 234 -24.10 -0.46 -34.42
CA SER A 234 -24.90 -1.68 -34.39
C SER A 234 -24.21 -2.98 -34.77
N ASN A 235 -22.97 -2.93 -35.33
CA ASN A 235 -22.31 -4.12 -35.89
C ASN A 235 -20.85 -4.25 -35.47
N VAL A 236 -20.56 -4.03 -34.20
CA VAL A 236 -19.19 -4.13 -33.68
C VAL A 236 -19.04 -5.39 -32.85
N ASN A 237 -18.07 -6.21 -33.22
CA ASN A 237 -17.53 -7.23 -32.32
C ASN A 237 -16.27 -6.66 -31.67
N ILE A 238 -16.18 -6.68 -30.34
CA ILE A 238 -15.03 -6.25 -29.61
C ILE A 238 -14.55 -7.34 -28.66
N THR A 239 -13.24 -7.59 -28.67
CA THR A 239 -12.59 -8.59 -27.84
C THR A 239 -11.64 -7.92 -26.85
N TRP A 240 -11.73 -8.33 -25.62
CA TRP A 240 -10.88 -7.89 -24.53
C TRP A 240 -9.97 -9.02 -24.07
N GLY A 241 -8.69 -8.73 -23.88
CA GLY A 241 -7.73 -9.66 -23.32
C GLY A 241 -7.32 -10.81 -24.22
N GLY A 242 -7.52 -10.68 -25.50
CA GLY A 242 -7.10 -11.66 -26.51
C GLY A 242 -7.36 -11.17 -27.93
N LYS A 243 -6.91 -11.95 -28.90
CA LYS A 243 -7.12 -11.70 -30.32
C LYS A 243 -8.60 -11.87 -30.68
N ASN A 244 -9.15 -10.94 -31.43
CA ASN A 244 -10.49 -11.08 -31.97
C ASN A 244 -10.52 -12.15 -33.08
N THR A 245 -11.35 -13.15 -32.90
CA THR A 245 -11.57 -14.23 -33.87
C THR A 245 -13.03 -14.36 -34.27
N VAL A 246 -13.86 -13.39 -33.89
CA VAL A 246 -15.30 -13.37 -34.22
C VAL A 246 -15.47 -12.78 -35.62
N GLY A 247 -16.02 -13.56 -36.54
CA GLY A 247 -16.16 -13.19 -37.94
C GLY A 247 -14.91 -13.49 -38.78
N THR A 248 -15.03 -13.29 -40.08
CA THR A 248 -14.01 -13.67 -41.07
C THR A 248 -12.91 -12.60 -41.26
N THR A 249 -13.17 -11.38 -40.80
CA THR A 249 -12.31 -10.21 -41.13
C THR A 249 -11.06 -10.10 -40.28
N CYS A 250 -11.07 -10.61 -39.06
CA CYS A 250 -9.89 -10.62 -38.17
C CYS A 250 -9.24 -12.01 -38.05
N SER A 251 -9.59 -12.95 -38.92
CA SER A 251 -8.98 -14.28 -38.99
C SER A 251 -7.82 -14.33 -39.98
N GLY A 252 -6.85 -15.22 -39.73
CA GLY A 252 -5.74 -15.46 -40.64
C GLY A 252 -4.64 -14.40 -40.60
N THR A 253 -3.98 -14.17 -41.76
CA THR A 253 -2.81 -13.30 -41.87
C THR A 253 -3.09 -11.80 -41.75
N SER A 254 -4.35 -11.39 -41.83
CA SER A 254 -4.73 -9.98 -41.69
C SER A 254 -4.72 -9.48 -40.26
N ASN A 255 -4.67 -10.37 -39.28
CA ASN A 255 -4.60 -10.02 -37.88
C ASN A 255 -3.19 -10.28 -37.33
N HIS A 256 -2.38 -9.23 -37.29
CA HIS A 256 -1.00 -9.29 -36.82
C HIS A 256 -0.87 -9.45 -35.30
N LEU A 257 -1.97 -9.35 -34.56
CA LEU A 257 -2.00 -9.50 -33.13
C LEU A 257 -1.99 -10.98 -32.73
N ASN A 258 -1.26 -11.35 -31.68
CA ASN A 258 -1.36 -12.64 -31.03
C ASN A 258 -2.07 -12.54 -29.68
N ASP A 259 -2.53 -13.68 -29.13
CA ASP A 259 -3.26 -13.68 -27.87
C ASP A 259 -2.41 -13.22 -26.67
N PHE A 260 -1.09 -13.40 -26.73
CA PHE A 260 -0.21 -12.99 -25.64
C PHE A 260 -0.08 -11.47 -25.53
N GLU A 261 -0.01 -10.78 -26.67
CA GLU A 261 0.10 -9.32 -26.74
C GLU A 261 -1.20 -8.63 -26.32
N ALA A 262 -2.32 -9.29 -26.52
CA ALA A 262 -3.65 -8.75 -26.22
C ALA A 262 -4.12 -9.01 -24.78
N ARG A 263 -3.37 -9.78 -23.99
CA ARG A 263 -3.76 -10.10 -22.61
C ARG A 263 -3.97 -8.86 -21.76
N MET A 264 -4.88 -8.98 -20.82
CA MET A 264 -5.11 -8.01 -19.78
C MET A 264 -4.44 -8.46 -18.49
N SER A 265 -3.91 -7.52 -17.75
CA SER A 265 -3.37 -7.74 -16.40
C SER A 265 -3.99 -6.74 -15.44
N ALA A 266 -4.31 -7.21 -14.26
CA ALA A 266 -4.75 -6.37 -13.16
C ALA A 266 -3.78 -6.49 -11.99
N VAL A 267 -3.48 -5.35 -11.40
CA VAL A 267 -2.64 -5.22 -10.20
C VAL A 267 -3.45 -4.51 -9.13
N THR A 268 -3.40 -5.02 -7.93
CA THR A 268 -3.89 -4.35 -6.72
C THR A 268 -2.72 -4.15 -5.78
N LEU A 269 -2.43 -2.90 -5.44
CA LEU A 269 -1.42 -2.51 -4.48
C LEU A 269 -2.13 -1.87 -3.29
N ILE A 270 -1.92 -2.41 -2.11
CA ILE A 270 -2.50 -1.92 -0.86
C ILE A 270 -1.37 -1.33 -0.03
N ASN A 271 -1.39 -0.02 0.16
CA ASN A 271 -0.51 0.69 1.08
C ASN A 271 -1.26 0.89 2.40
N GLN A 272 -0.75 0.33 3.48
CA GLN A 272 -1.38 0.32 4.79
C GLN A 272 -0.37 0.77 5.85
N PRO A 273 -0.16 2.10 5.97
CA PRO A 273 0.85 2.66 6.87
C PRO A 273 0.58 2.28 8.31
N PHE A 274 1.64 2.23 9.07
CA PHE A 274 1.55 2.06 10.52
C PHE A 274 1.21 3.41 11.14
N ASN A 275 0.16 3.48 11.93
CA ASN A 275 -0.13 4.63 12.78
C ASN A 275 0.40 4.33 14.18
N PHE A 276 1.52 4.98 14.51
CA PHE A 276 2.10 4.96 15.84
C PHE A 276 1.32 5.81 16.83
#